data_b1dbcae4656b9df663c3b07067376997
#
_entry.id   b1dbcae4656b9df663c3b07067376997
#
_cell.length_a   1.000
_cell.length_b   1.000
_cell.length_c   1.000
_cell.angle_alpha   90.00
_cell.angle_beta   90.00
_cell.angle_gamma   90.00
#
_symmetry.space_group_name_H-M   'P 1'
#
loop_
_entity.id
_entity.type
_entity.pdbx_description
1 polymer ?
#
loop_
_entity_poly.entity_id
_entity_poly.type
_entity_poly.pdbx_seq_one_letter_code
_entity_poly.pdbx_strand_id
1 'polypeptide(L)'
;MSLNRRAFLRKATATAAALGAARLVPAIATPDSPGGTELVPLLIETDRDRLLERLVERIRGGLDYPNLLGAIAEASVRQVRPYPHVGFKYHAFMVLQAVHRTTALGRPKDRWLPVLWAADVFKGSQAA
;
A
#
# COMPACT_ATOMS: atom_id res chain seq x y z
N MET A 1 19.51 -28.87 -21.07
CA MET A 1 19.78 -27.41 -21.02
C MET A 1 19.38 -26.90 -19.65
N SER A 2 20.34 -26.68 -18.75
CA SER A 2 20.05 -26.12 -17.44
C SER A 2 19.98 -24.59 -17.56
N LEU A 3 18.78 -24.03 -17.42
CA LEU A 3 18.58 -22.58 -17.35
C LEU A 3 19.23 -22.06 -16.05
N ASN A 4 20.35 -21.38 -16.22
CA ASN A 4 21.07 -20.77 -15.11
C ASN A 4 20.22 -19.62 -14.53
N ARG A 5 19.71 -19.80 -13.30
CA ARG A 5 18.88 -18.82 -12.57
C ARG A 5 19.49 -17.40 -12.55
N ARG A 6 20.81 -17.30 -12.46
CA ARG A 6 21.53 -16.01 -12.46
C ARG A 6 21.45 -15.31 -13.82
N ALA A 7 21.49 -16.06 -14.94
CA ALA A 7 21.35 -15.51 -16.28
C ALA A 7 19.91 -15.04 -16.56
N PHE A 8 18.93 -15.75 -16.02
CA PHE A 8 17.51 -15.35 -16.12
C PHE A 8 17.25 -14.03 -15.37
N LEU A 9 17.74 -13.91 -14.13
CA LEU A 9 17.57 -12.70 -13.33
C LEU A 9 18.25 -11.47 -13.97
N ARG A 10 19.44 -11.63 -14.54
CA ARG A 10 20.13 -10.53 -15.26
C ARG A 10 19.38 -10.09 -16.53
N LYS A 11 18.80 -11.03 -17.26
CA LYS A 11 17.98 -10.69 -18.44
C LYS A 11 16.65 -10.05 -18.06
N ALA A 12 16.00 -10.52 -17.01
CA ALA A 12 14.76 -9.93 -16.52
C ALA A 12 14.93 -8.47 -16.05
N THR A 13 16.04 -8.15 -15.36
CA THR A 13 16.35 -6.78 -14.95
C THR A 13 16.70 -5.87 -16.14
N ALA A 14 17.42 -6.37 -17.14
CA ALA A 14 17.76 -5.60 -18.35
C ALA A 14 16.52 -5.30 -19.20
N THR A 15 15.60 -6.24 -19.34
CA THR A 15 14.37 -6.06 -20.12
C THR A 15 13.39 -5.10 -19.43
N ALA A 16 13.33 -5.11 -18.11
CA ALA A 16 12.53 -4.17 -17.34
C ALA A 16 13.02 -2.71 -17.49
N ALA A 17 14.33 -2.50 -17.58
CA ALA A 17 14.92 -1.18 -17.83
C ALA A 17 14.65 -0.68 -19.26
N ALA A 18 14.64 -1.58 -20.26
CA ALA A 18 14.42 -1.22 -21.66
C ALA A 18 12.95 -0.87 -21.98
N LEU A 19 11.98 -1.36 -21.20
CA LEU A 19 10.55 -1.12 -21.43
C LEU A 19 9.99 0.09 -20.67
N GLY A 20 10.84 0.95 -20.09
CA GLY A 20 10.39 2.13 -19.36
C GLY A 20 9.61 1.80 -18.08
N ALA A 21 9.72 0.58 -17.56
CA ALA A 21 9.08 0.10 -16.33
C ALA A 21 9.50 0.89 -15.08
N ALA A 22 10.51 1.76 -15.18
CA ALA A 22 10.88 2.71 -14.12
C ALA A 22 9.75 3.69 -13.74
N ARG A 23 8.68 3.79 -14.54
CA ARG A 23 7.51 4.64 -14.23
C ARG A 23 6.34 3.91 -13.57
N LEU A 24 6.42 2.60 -13.38
CA LEU A 24 5.33 1.79 -12.80
C LEU A 24 5.55 1.39 -11.33
N VAL A 25 6.71 1.67 -10.78
CA VAL A 25 6.88 1.63 -9.33
C VAL A 25 6.41 3.00 -8.84
N PRO A 26 5.24 3.12 -8.20
CA PRO A 26 4.93 4.36 -7.50
C PRO A 26 6.11 4.63 -6.58
N ALA A 27 6.62 5.86 -6.58
CA ALA A 27 7.56 6.26 -5.57
C ALA A 27 6.92 5.93 -4.22
N ILE A 28 7.32 4.82 -3.64
CA ILE A 28 6.95 4.48 -2.26
C ILE A 28 7.46 5.68 -1.50
N ALA A 29 6.54 6.40 -0.86
CA ALA A 29 6.87 7.59 -0.13
C ALA A 29 8.11 7.33 0.71
N THR A 30 9.17 8.10 0.48
CA THR A 30 10.38 7.98 1.28
C THR A 30 10.00 8.27 2.72
N PRO A 31 10.63 7.62 3.73
CA PRO A 31 10.33 7.83 5.15
C PRO A 31 10.36 9.31 5.60
N ASP A 32 11.02 10.16 4.82
CA ASP A 32 11.22 11.59 5.08
C ASP A 32 10.11 12.50 4.52
N SER A 33 9.03 11.96 3.95
CA SER A 33 7.91 12.79 3.51
C SER A 33 7.19 13.39 4.72
N PRO A 34 7.04 14.73 4.81
CA PRO A 34 6.30 15.36 5.89
C PRO A 34 4.87 14.78 5.98
N GLY A 35 4.54 14.18 7.12
CA GLY A 35 3.23 13.56 7.36
C GLY A 35 3.20 12.03 7.26
N GLY A 36 4.20 11.35 6.70
CA GLY A 36 4.23 9.88 6.61
C GLY A 36 4.43 9.21 7.97
N THR A 37 5.31 9.75 8.79
CA THR A 37 5.67 9.16 10.09
C THR A 37 4.52 9.13 11.09
N GLU A 38 3.59 10.09 11.03
CA GLU A 38 2.42 10.16 11.91
C GLU A 38 1.25 9.29 11.46
N LEU A 39 1.20 8.90 10.17
CA LEU A 39 0.10 8.13 9.63
C LEU A 39 0.13 6.65 10.08
N VAL A 40 1.30 6.07 10.24
CA VAL A 40 1.44 4.68 10.67
C VAL A 40 0.89 4.47 12.09
N PRO A 41 1.28 5.26 13.11
CA PRO A 41 0.65 5.22 14.42
C PRO A 41 -0.86 5.47 14.35
N LEU A 42 -1.31 6.45 13.60
CA LEU A 42 -2.74 6.74 13.43
C LEU A 42 -3.50 5.51 12.89
N LEU A 43 -2.98 4.83 11.87
CA LEU A 43 -3.57 3.62 11.32
C LEU A 43 -3.61 2.47 12.33
N ILE A 44 -2.56 2.31 13.13
CA ILE A 44 -2.41 1.22 14.09
C ILE A 44 -3.28 1.44 15.32
N GLU A 45 -3.28 2.63 15.88
CA GLU A 45 -3.85 2.94 17.19
C GLU A 45 -5.32 3.38 17.15
N THR A 46 -5.79 3.90 16.00
CA THR A 46 -7.17 4.35 15.88
C THR A 46 -8.13 3.16 15.76
N ASP A 47 -9.22 3.17 16.50
CA ASP A 47 -10.28 2.17 16.39
C ASP A 47 -10.90 2.16 15.00
N ARG A 48 -11.36 0.96 14.56
CA ARG A 48 -11.87 0.75 13.21
C ARG A 48 -13.04 1.67 12.85
N ASP A 49 -13.95 1.89 13.77
CA ASP A 49 -15.14 2.72 13.59
C ASP A 49 -14.82 4.20 13.41
N ARG A 50 -13.68 4.65 13.92
CA ARG A 50 -13.21 6.05 13.82
C ARG A 50 -12.16 6.29 12.74
N LEU A 51 -11.54 5.21 12.24
CA LEU A 51 -10.39 5.35 11.33
C LEU A 51 -10.73 6.13 10.07
N LEU A 52 -11.84 5.79 9.41
CA LEU A 52 -12.21 6.42 8.15
C LEU A 52 -12.48 7.92 8.33
N GLU A 53 -13.14 8.31 9.41
CA GLU A 53 -13.37 9.72 9.74
C GLU A 53 -12.04 10.48 9.91
N ARG A 54 -11.12 9.92 10.69
CA ARG A 54 -9.78 10.49 10.89
C ARG A 54 -8.99 10.62 9.60
N LEU A 55 -9.05 9.63 8.72
CA LEU A 55 -8.38 9.69 7.42
C LEU A 55 -8.99 10.77 6.53
N VAL A 56 -10.32 10.91 6.52
CA VAL A 56 -10.99 11.98 5.75
C VAL A 56 -10.59 13.36 6.26
N GLU A 57 -10.47 13.56 7.57
CA GLU A 57 -9.95 14.81 8.15
C GLU A 57 -8.52 15.10 7.66
N ARG A 58 -7.63 14.10 7.67
CA ARG A 58 -6.26 14.25 7.16
C ARG A 58 -6.21 14.55 5.67
N ILE A 59 -7.07 13.91 4.87
CA ILE A 59 -7.19 14.17 3.43
C ILE A 59 -7.64 15.62 3.18
N ARG A 60 -8.62 16.11 3.93
CA ARG A 60 -9.05 17.51 3.86
C ARG A 60 -7.96 18.49 4.29
N GLY A 61 -7.09 18.07 5.20
CA GLY A 61 -5.92 18.82 5.67
C GLY A 61 -4.71 18.76 4.71
N GLY A 62 -4.84 18.12 3.54
CA GLY A 62 -3.79 18.09 2.52
C GLY A 62 -2.96 16.80 2.48
N LEU A 63 -3.40 15.73 3.15
CA LEU A 63 -2.75 14.43 3.01
C LEU A 63 -2.79 13.98 1.55
N ASP A 64 -1.66 13.60 1.00
CA ASP A 64 -1.59 13.08 -0.36
C ASP A 64 -1.81 11.55 -0.43
N TYR A 65 -2.20 11.09 -1.61
CA TYR A 65 -2.52 9.70 -1.86
C TYR A 65 -1.30 8.75 -1.70
N PRO A 66 -0.09 9.07 -2.23
CA PRO A 66 1.08 8.22 -2.06
C PRO A 66 1.47 8.00 -0.60
N ASN A 67 1.37 9.05 0.23
CA ASN A 67 1.69 8.96 1.65
C ASN A 67 0.72 8.04 2.39
N LEU A 68 -0.58 8.12 2.11
CA LEU A 68 -1.56 7.22 2.72
C LEU A 68 -1.34 5.77 2.26
N LEU A 69 -1.13 5.54 0.96
CA LEU A 69 -0.88 4.20 0.43
C LEU A 69 0.39 3.57 1.04
N GLY A 70 1.47 4.35 1.15
CA GLY A 70 2.72 3.93 1.78
C GLY A 70 2.55 3.62 3.26
N ALA A 71 1.81 4.44 4.00
CA ALA A 71 1.55 4.22 5.42
C ALA A 71 0.73 2.94 5.66
N ILE A 72 -0.27 2.64 4.83
CA ILE A 72 -1.03 1.38 4.92
C ILE A 72 -0.12 0.19 4.62
N ALA A 73 0.78 0.29 3.63
CA ALA A 73 1.76 -0.76 3.33
C ALA A 73 2.66 -1.04 4.54
N GLU A 74 3.23 0.01 5.13
CA GLU A 74 4.10 -0.09 6.30
C GLU A 74 3.36 -0.63 7.52
N ALA A 75 2.16 -0.12 7.83
CA ALA A 75 1.33 -0.61 8.92
C ALA A 75 0.98 -2.09 8.74
N SER A 76 0.67 -2.51 7.50
CA SER A 76 0.36 -3.90 7.18
C SER A 76 1.56 -4.83 7.45
N VAL A 77 2.77 -4.41 7.06
CA VAL A 77 3.99 -5.20 7.33
C VAL A 77 4.29 -5.29 8.82
N ARG A 78 4.07 -4.22 9.58
CA ARG A 78 4.36 -4.17 11.03
C ARG A 78 3.36 -4.95 11.87
N GLN A 79 2.07 -4.92 11.52
CA GLN A 79 0.98 -5.40 12.39
C GLN A 79 0.33 -6.71 11.93
N VAL A 80 0.62 -7.16 10.72
CA VAL A 80 0.05 -8.39 10.21
C VAL A 80 0.92 -9.57 10.59
N ARG A 81 0.45 -10.40 11.54
CA ARG A 81 1.11 -11.63 11.94
C ARG A 81 0.65 -12.78 11.05
N PRO A 82 1.55 -13.58 10.45
CA PRO A 82 1.19 -14.63 9.50
C PRO A 82 0.64 -15.92 10.15
N TYR A 83 -0.04 -15.84 11.29
CA TYR A 83 -0.57 -17.01 11.98
C TYR A 83 -2.04 -16.77 12.40
N PRO A 84 -2.94 -17.77 12.38
CA PRO A 84 -2.77 -19.17 11.93
C PRO A 84 -3.00 -19.39 10.43
N HIS A 85 -3.54 -18.41 9.68
CA HIS A 85 -3.89 -18.55 8.25
C HIS A 85 -3.12 -17.56 7.39
N VAL A 86 -2.04 -18.04 6.78
CA VAL A 86 -1.09 -17.23 5.99
C VAL A 86 -1.77 -16.39 4.89
N GLY A 87 -2.83 -16.89 4.24
CA GLY A 87 -3.49 -16.21 3.14
C GLY A 87 -4.22 -14.92 3.54
N PHE A 88 -4.87 -14.91 4.68
CA PHE A 88 -5.72 -13.78 5.08
C PHE A 88 -4.92 -12.54 5.50
N LYS A 89 -3.73 -12.74 6.05
CA LYS A 89 -2.91 -11.65 6.62
C LYS A 89 -2.16 -10.85 5.57
N TYR A 90 -1.73 -11.51 4.49
CA TYR A 90 -1.16 -10.80 3.35
C TYR A 90 -2.21 -10.08 2.50
N HIS A 91 -3.49 -10.33 2.74
CA HIS A 91 -4.56 -9.72 1.96
C HIS A 91 -4.52 -8.19 2.02
N ALA A 92 -4.32 -7.62 3.20
CA ALA A 92 -4.20 -6.18 3.36
C ALA A 92 -3.06 -5.58 2.52
N PHE A 93 -1.91 -6.27 2.43
CA PHE A 93 -0.80 -5.85 1.58
C PHE A 93 -1.04 -6.12 0.09
N MET A 94 -1.60 -7.28 -0.25
CA MET A 94 -1.87 -7.68 -1.64
C MET A 94 -2.89 -6.77 -2.32
N VAL A 95 -3.91 -6.31 -1.59
CA VAL A 95 -4.94 -5.42 -2.16
C VAL A 95 -4.38 -4.04 -2.53
N LEU A 96 -3.26 -3.60 -1.96
CA LEU A 96 -2.70 -2.28 -2.25
C LEU A 96 -2.34 -2.09 -3.72
N GLN A 97 -1.85 -3.13 -4.39
CA GLN A 97 -1.58 -3.06 -5.82
C GLN A 97 -2.87 -2.91 -6.64
N ALA A 98 -3.91 -3.67 -6.28
CA ALA A 98 -5.21 -3.56 -6.93
C ALA A 98 -5.84 -2.19 -6.67
N VAL A 99 -5.75 -1.69 -5.44
CA VAL A 99 -6.20 -0.34 -5.05
C VAL A 99 -5.51 0.73 -5.87
N HIS A 100 -4.19 0.67 -6.01
CA HIS A 100 -3.42 1.63 -6.80
C HIS A 100 -3.85 1.62 -8.28
N ARG A 101 -4.01 0.44 -8.87
CA ARG A 101 -4.49 0.30 -10.26
C ARG A 101 -5.91 0.81 -10.43
N THR A 102 -6.80 0.47 -9.51
CA THR A 102 -8.19 0.94 -9.55
C THR A 102 -8.27 2.46 -9.44
N THR A 103 -7.45 3.05 -8.57
CA THR A 103 -7.37 4.51 -8.45
C THR A 103 -6.85 5.17 -9.73
N ALA A 104 -5.84 4.58 -10.38
CA ALA A 104 -5.27 5.11 -11.62
C ALA A 104 -6.24 5.03 -12.81
N LEU A 105 -7.11 4.02 -12.84
CA LEU A 105 -8.10 3.80 -13.91
C LEU A 105 -9.46 4.46 -13.60
N GLY A 106 -9.69 4.83 -12.35
CA GLY A 106 -10.94 5.41 -11.87
C GLY A 106 -11.10 6.89 -12.19
N ARG A 107 -12.29 7.41 -11.89
CA ARG A 107 -12.54 8.85 -12.02
C ARG A 107 -11.80 9.64 -10.94
N PRO A 108 -11.23 10.82 -11.26
CA PRO A 108 -10.49 11.62 -10.28
C PRO A 108 -11.24 11.91 -8.98
N LYS A 109 -12.56 12.10 -9.05
CA LYS A 109 -13.41 12.34 -7.86
C LYS A 109 -13.51 11.15 -6.91
N ASP A 110 -13.34 9.93 -7.42
CA ASP A 110 -13.48 8.68 -6.67
C ASP A 110 -12.12 8.14 -6.19
N ARG A 111 -11.03 8.86 -6.43
CA ARG A 111 -9.64 8.40 -6.19
C ARG A 111 -9.36 7.93 -4.77
N TRP A 112 -10.09 8.44 -3.79
CA TRP A 112 -9.88 8.11 -2.38
C TRP A 112 -10.63 6.85 -1.92
N LEU A 113 -11.68 6.45 -2.61
CA LEU A 113 -12.51 5.32 -2.20
C LEU A 113 -11.71 4.00 -2.10
N PRO A 114 -10.89 3.62 -3.10
CA PRO A 114 -10.15 2.36 -3.02
C PRO A 114 -9.15 2.34 -1.85
N VAL A 115 -8.44 3.44 -1.59
CA VAL A 115 -7.43 3.48 -0.52
C VAL A 115 -8.06 3.55 0.86
N LEU A 116 -9.20 4.20 1.03
CA LEU A 116 -9.98 4.18 2.28
C LEU A 116 -10.51 2.77 2.56
N TRP A 117 -10.97 2.07 1.53
CA TRP A 117 -11.34 0.66 1.66
C TRP A 117 -10.14 -0.21 2.08
N ALA A 118 -8.95 0.01 1.51
CA ALA A 118 -7.74 -0.70 1.93
C ALA A 118 -7.38 -0.45 3.41
N ALA A 119 -7.59 0.76 3.92
CA ALA A 119 -7.39 1.07 5.33
C ALA A 119 -8.36 0.29 6.24
N ASP A 120 -9.61 0.14 5.83
CA ASP A 120 -10.59 -0.67 6.57
C ASP A 120 -10.24 -2.17 6.53
N VAL A 121 -9.80 -2.69 5.37
CA VAL A 121 -9.29 -4.07 5.24
C VAL A 121 -8.09 -4.31 6.15
N PHE A 122 -7.16 -3.35 6.20
CA PHE A 122 -6.02 -3.42 7.12
C PHE A 122 -6.50 -3.54 8.59
N LYS A 123 -7.45 -2.71 9.01
CA LYS A 123 -8.00 -2.78 10.37
C LYS A 123 -8.68 -4.11 10.69
N GLY A 124 -9.44 -4.65 9.76
CA GLY A 124 -10.02 -5.98 9.90
C GLY A 124 -8.97 -7.08 10.04
N SER A 125 -7.83 -6.96 9.35
CA SER A 125 -6.71 -7.90 9.42
C SER A 125 -5.88 -7.76 10.72
N GLN A 126 -5.82 -6.56 11.28
CA GLN A 126 -5.13 -6.28 12.55
C GLN A 126 -5.88 -6.87 13.75
N ALA A 127 -7.21 -6.85 13.73
CA ALA A 127 -8.05 -7.34 14.82
C ALA A 127 -8.10 -8.88 14.91
N ALA A 128 -7.63 -9.61 13.91
CA ALA A 128 -7.52 -11.06 13.88
C ALA A 128 -6.12 -11.54 14.28
#